data_9e9cba7aee587972afea33220a71fa2f
#
_entry.id   9e9cba7aee587972afea33220a71fa2f
#
_cell.length_a   1.000
_cell.length_b   1.000
_cell.length_c   1.000
_cell.angle_alpha   90.00
_cell.angle_beta   90.00
_cell.angle_gamma   90.00
#
_symmetry.space_group_name_H-M   'P 1'
#
loop_
_entity.id
_entity.type
_entity.pdbx_description
1 polymer ?
#
loop_
_entity_poly.entity_id
_entity_poly.type
_entity_poly.pdbx_seq_one_letter_code
_entity_poly.pdbx_strand_id
1 'polypeptide(L)'
;ALTKVIVPMIKEGIFAGALLAFTMSFDDFVISYFVSGNGVKNISIVVYNMTKRINPTINALSTIVIVVIIVVLLLSNLLPKFKNKARKLNRKAVKIVSVVLVVAVTAGLIKWGFVAQSTHVLKVYNAGEYMDLSLLEDFEKEYDCTIVYETFESNEMMYTKLSSGETYDVLIPSDYMIERLIKEEYLQALDWKEIPNKKNLLNDVMNQSYDPGNRYSCPYFWGTVGILYDKTVVDEADLKDGWNLLCNPKYKGNIYMYDSERDSFMIALKALGYSMNTTNESEIEEAYQWLIDQRDTMDPIYAGDDVIDNMISGNKALAVVYSGDASYIISENPNLDYFTPEQGTNRWYDAMVITKDCSEVQLAHEFIDFMISDKSALSNTEEVGYTSTVKLSLIHISE
;
A
#
# COMPACT_ATOMS: atom_id res chain seq x y z
N ALA A 1 -21.42 -20.69 -45.19
CA ALA A 1 -21.96 -21.75 -44.32
C ALA A 1 -21.81 -21.39 -42.84
N LEU A 2 -20.60 -21.02 -42.36
CA LEU A 2 -20.30 -20.82 -40.93
C LEU A 2 -21.22 -19.77 -40.30
N THR A 3 -21.23 -18.53 -40.79
CA THR A 3 -21.99 -17.40 -40.23
C THR A 3 -23.50 -17.43 -40.48
N LYS A 4 -23.94 -18.10 -41.60
CA LYS A 4 -25.36 -18.10 -41.96
C LYS A 4 -26.13 -19.35 -41.48
N VAL A 5 -25.43 -20.47 -41.17
CA VAL A 5 -26.06 -21.70 -40.76
C VAL A 5 -25.56 -22.16 -39.37
N ILE A 6 -24.26 -22.35 -39.19
CA ILE A 6 -23.71 -22.94 -37.97
C ILE A 6 -23.85 -21.99 -36.78
N VAL A 7 -23.40 -20.75 -36.90
CA VAL A 7 -23.48 -19.74 -35.79
C VAL A 7 -24.91 -19.52 -35.32
N PRO A 8 -25.95 -19.38 -36.14
CA PRO A 8 -27.32 -19.28 -35.67
C PRO A 8 -27.83 -20.54 -34.95
N MET A 9 -27.35 -21.75 -35.33
CA MET A 9 -27.75 -22.99 -34.65
C MET A 9 -27.13 -23.15 -33.26
N ILE A 10 -25.88 -22.66 -33.05
CA ILE A 10 -25.16 -22.79 -31.79
C ILE A 10 -25.13 -21.49 -30.97
N LYS A 11 -25.85 -20.44 -31.40
CA LYS A 11 -25.84 -19.10 -30.74
C LYS A 11 -26.18 -19.14 -29.25
N GLU A 12 -27.07 -20.04 -28.83
CA GLU A 12 -27.48 -20.20 -27.44
C GLU A 12 -26.34 -20.81 -26.60
N GLY A 13 -25.61 -21.79 -27.19
CA GLY A 13 -24.42 -22.37 -26.59
C GLY A 13 -23.24 -21.35 -26.50
N ILE A 14 -23.03 -20.54 -27.56
CA ILE A 14 -22.04 -19.49 -27.57
C ILE A 14 -22.36 -18.44 -26.49
N PHE A 15 -23.63 -18.03 -26.36
CA PHE A 15 -24.04 -17.08 -25.36
C PHE A 15 -23.89 -17.64 -23.92
N ALA A 16 -24.30 -18.92 -23.71
CA ALA A 16 -24.11 -19.58 -22.43
C ALA A 16 -22.62 -19.71 -22.05
N GLY A 17 -21.77 -20.12 -23.02
CA GLY A 17 -20.33 -20.19 -22.82
C GLY A 17 -19.66 -18.82 -22.51
N ALA A 18 -20.09 -17.78 -23.23
CA ALA A 18 -19.62 -16.43 -22.98
C ALA A 18 -20.04 -15.91 -21.57
N LEU A 19 -21.26 -16.23 -21.15
CA LEU A 19 -21.75 -15.87 -19.82
C LEU A 19 -20.98 -16.62 -18.71
N LEU A 20 -20.69 -17.90 -18.93
CA LEU A 20 -19.90 -18.72 -18.01
C LEU A 20 -18.46 -18.21 -17.92
N ALA A 21 -17.83 -17.91 -19.06
CA ALA A 21 -16.48 -17.33 -19.09
C ALA A 21 -16.43 -15.96 -18.42
N PHE A 22 -17.48 -15.13 -18.57
CA PHE A 22 -17.59 -13.83 -17.91
C PHE A 22 -17.72 -14.00 -16.39
N THR A 23 -18.59 -14.91 -15.91
CA THR A 23 -18.73 -15.18 -14.47
C THR A 23 -17.45 -15.77 -13.88
N MET A 24 -16.79 -16.70 -14.55
CA MET A 24 -15.52 -17.27 -14.08
C MET A 24 -14.40 -16.22 -14.05
N SER A 25 -14.34 -15.31 -15.02
CA SER A 25 -13.38 -14.20 -15.02
C SER A 25 -13.63 -13.19 -13.90
N PHE A 26 -14.85 -13.11 -13.39
CA PHE A 26 -15.23 -12.23 -12.27
C PHE A 26 -14.94 -12.85 -10.90
N ASP A 27 -15.08 -14.19 -10.79
CA ASP A 27 -14.98 -14.94 -9.54
C ASP A 27 -13.55 -15.44 -9.25
N ASP A 28 -12.69 -15.46 -10.26
CA ASP A 28 -11.36 -16.05 -10.17
C ASP A 28 -10.28 -15.02 -9.79
N PHE A 29 -10.40 -14.52 -8.55
CA PHE A 29 -9.40 -13.64 -7.96
C PHE A 29 -8.05 -14.35 -7.82
N VAL A 30 -8.02 -15.57 -7.29
CA VAL A 30 -6.79 -16.28 -6.93
C VAL A 30 -5.91 -16.56 -8.17
N ILE A 31 -6.50 -17.14 -9.22
CA ILE A 31 -5.73 -17.42 -10.46
C ILE A 31 -5.34 -16.10 -11.14
N SER A 32 -6.24 -15.12 -11.20
CA SER A 32 -5.95 -13.81 -11.81
C SER A 32 -4.84 -13.06 -11.07
N TYR A 33 -4.78 -13.16 -9.76
CA TYR A 33 -3.73 -12.51 -8.93
C TYR A 33 -2.33 -13.08 -9.23
N PHE A 34 -2.23 -14.41 -9.35
CA PHE A 34 -0.93 -15.06 -9.61
C PHE A 34 -0.52 -15.12 -11.10
N VAL A 35 -1.45 -14.99 -12.04
CA VAL A 35 -1.18 -15.14 -13.49
C VAL A 35 -1.18 -13.82 -14.24
N SER A 36 -1.83 -12.77 -13.73
CA SER A 36 -1.80 -11.45 -14.36
C SER A 36 -0.45 -10.77 -14.14
N GLY A 37 0.37 -10.72 -15.20
CA GLY A 37 1.58 -9.90 -15.19
C GLY A 37 1.27 -8.40 -15.10
N ASN A 38 2.29 -7.60 -14.80
CA ASN A 38 2.23 -6.14 -14.71
C ASN A 38 1.57 -5.53 -15.96
N GLY A 39 0.37 -5.03 -15.84
CA GLY A 39 -0.32 -4.28 -16.91
C GLY A 39 -1.77 -4.65 -17.19
N VAL A 40 -2.28 -5.80 -16.73
CA VAL A 40 -3.70 -6.17 -16.90
C VAL A 40 -4.32 -6.40 -15.51
N LYS A 41 -5.03 -5.41 -15.00
CA LYS A 41 -5.77 -5.55 -13.74
C LYS A 41 -7.19 -6.05 -14.04
N ASN A 42 -7.52 -7.26 -13.55
CA ASN A 42 -8.90 -7.74 -13.48
C ASN A 42 -9.66 -6.96 -12.41
N ILE A 43 -10.99 -6.79 -12.58
CA ILE A 43 -11.85 -6.12 -11.59
C ILE A 43 -11.72 -6.75 -10.20
N SER A 44 -11.55 -8.07 -10.10
CA SER A 44 -11.35 -8.77 -8.83
C SER A 44 -10.08 -8.33 -8.09
N ILE A 45 -8.98 -8.10 -8.82
CA ILE A 45 -7.71 -7.58 -8.27
C ILE A 45 -7.88 -6.13 -7.83
N VAL A 46 -8.58 -5.32 -8.63
CA VAL A 46 -8.88 -3.92 -8.29
C VAL A 46 -9.74 -3.85 -7.03
N VAL A 47 -10.78 -4.70 -6.93
CA VAL A 47 -11.65 -4.78 -5.73
C VAL A 47 -10.87 -5.24 -4.51
N TYR A 48 -9.99 -6.25 -4.63
CA TYR A 48 -9.15 -6.71 -3.52
C TYR A 48 -8.20 -5.61 -3.01
N ASN A 49 -7.52 -4.92 -3.89
CA ASN A 49 -6.65 -3.80 -3.51
C ASN A 49 -7.42 -2.61 -2.91
N MET A 50 -8.73 -2.56 -3.12
CA MET A 50 -9.63 -1.56 -2.55
C MET A 50 -10.33 -2.04 -1.27
N THR A 51 -10.24 -3.32 -0.88
CA THR A 51 -10.97 -3.86 0.29
C THR A 51 -10.48 -3.34 1.62
N LYS A 52 -9.28 -2.79 1.69
CA LYS A 52 -8.74 -2.12 2.87
C LYS A 52 -9.39 -0.76 3.15
N ARG A 53 -10.09 -0.20 2.19
CA ARG A 53 -10.97 0.97 2.36
C ARG A 53 -12.35 0.64 1.76
N ILE A 54 -13.41 0.69 2.56
CA ILE A 54 -14.78 0.58 2.06
C ILE A 54 -15.08 1.83 1.23
N ASN A 55 -14.66 1.80 -0.03
CA ASN A 55 -14.91 2.91 -0.93
C ASN A 55 -16.38 2.88 -1.37
N PRO A 56 -17.18 3.94 -1.14
CA PRO A 56 -18.57 4.03 -1.59
C PRO A 56 -18.74 3.73 -3.08
N THR A 57 -17.72 3.98 -3.90
CA THR A 57 -17.71 3.66 -5.34
C THR A 57 -17.80 2.17 -5.63
N ILE A 58 -17.21 1.28 -4.79
CA ILE A 58 -17.31 -0.18 -4.96
C ILE A 58 -18.73 -0.66 -4.68
N ASN A 59 -19.33 -0.15 -3.60
CA ASN A 59 -20.73 -0.45 -3.26
C ASN A 59 -21.68 0.06 -4.36
N ALA A 60 -21.42 1.25 -4.89
CA ALA A 60 -22.17 1.79 -6.02
C ALA A 60 -22.00 0.96 -7.30
N LEU A 61 -20.76 0.55 -7.64
CA LEU A 61 -20.48 -0.30 -8.80
C LEU A 61 -21.14 -1.68 -8.66
N SER A 62 -21.01 -2.32 -7.51
CA SER A 62 -21.64 -3.60 -7.21
C SER A 62 -23.17 -3.51 -7.30
N THR A 63 -23.75 -2.43 -6.76
CA THR A 63 -25.19 -2.17 -6.84
C THR A 63 -25.64 -1.97 -8.28
N ILE A 64 -24.89 -1.21 -9.09
CA ILE A 64 -25.19 -1.01 -10.51
C ILE A 64 -25.17 -2.33 -11.27
N VAL A 65 -24.13 -3.16 -11.06
CA VAL A 65 -24.01 -4.48 -11.71
C VAL A 65 -25.19 -5.38 -11.33
N ILE A 66 -25.55 -5.45 -10.04
CA ILE A 66 -26.67 -6.25 -9.55
C ILE A 66 -28.00 -5.75 -10.16
N VAL A 67 -28.22 -4.45 -10.17
CA VAL A 67 -29.43 -3.85 -10.76
C VAL A 67 -29.52 -4.14 -12.26
N VAL A 68 -28.42 -4.03 -13.00
CA VAL A 68 -28.35 -4.38 -14.44
C VAL A 68 -28.69 -5.84 -14.66
N ILE A 69 -28.12 -6.76 -13.87
CA ILE A 69 -28.41 -8.20 -13.94
C ILE A 69 -29.90 -8.47 -13.65
N ILE A 70 -30.46 -7.88 -12.59
CA ILE A 70 -31.87 -8.02 -12.24
C ILE A 70 -32.77 -7.52 -13.35
N VAL A 71 -32.47 -6.35 -13.93
CA VAL A 71 -33.24 -5.77 -15.05
C VAL A 71 -33.18 -6.69 -16.28
N VAL A 72 -32.00 -7.21 -16.63
CA VAL A 72 -31.84 -8.14 -17.76
C VAL A 72 -32.62 -9.44 -17.51
N LEU A 73 -32.57 -10.00 -16.31
CA LEU A 73 -33.32 -11.21 -15.93
C LEU A 73 -34.83 -10.96 -15.94
N LEU A 74 -35.30 -9.83 -15.41
CA LEU A 74 -36.72 -9.47 -15.45
C LEU A 74 -37.19 -9.29 -16.89
N LEU A 75 -36.44 -8.58 -17.73
CA LEU A 75 -36.78 -8.40 -19.14
C LEU A 75 -36.79 -9.74 -19.89
N SER A 76 -35.82 -10.60 -19.65
CA SER A 76 -35.76 -11.93 -20.30
C SER A 76 -36.90 -12.86 -19.89
N ASN A 77 -37.34 -12.82 -18.63
CA ASN A 77 -38.41 -13.66 -18.10
C ASN A 77 -39.83 -13.10 -18.33
N LEU A 78 -39.98 -11.76 -18.33
CA LEU A 78 -41.28 -11.12 -18.54
C LEU A 78 -41.70 -11.01 -20.00
N LEU A 79 -40.71 -10.77 -20.91
CA LEU A 79 -40.97 -10.65 -22.34
C LEU A 79 -41.65 -11.89 -22.98
N PRO A 80 -41.32 -13.16 -22.61
CA PRO A 80 -42.01 -14.34 -23.12
C PRO A 80 -43.45 -14.46 -22.58
N LYS A 81 -43.71 -14.05 -21.33
CA LYS A 81 -45.04 -14.14 -20.70
C LYS A 81 -46.04 -13.13 -21.27
N PHE A 82 -45.55 -11.97 -21.73
CA PHE A 82 -46.41 -10.97 -22.42
C PHE A 82 -46.77 -11.37 -23.85
N LYS A 83 -46.12 -12.39 -24.44
CA LYS A 83 -46.49 -12.91 -25.77
C LYS A 83 -47.93 -13.47 -25.83
N ASN A 84 -48.48 -13.96 -24.70
CA ASN A 84 -49.75 -14.64 -24.67
C ASN A 84 -50.94 -13.76 -24.26
N LYS A 85 -50.74 -12.52 -23.78
CA LYS A 85 -51.81 -11.67 -23.24
C LYS A 85 -51.96 -10.29 -23.89
N ALA A 86 -51.00 -9.84 -24.68
CA ALA A 86 -51.04 -8.47 -25.25
C ALA A 86 -51.29 -8.49 -26.76
N ARG A 87 -52.60 -8.59 -27.12
CA ARG A 87 -53.03 -8.61 -28.52
C ARG A 87 -53.01 -7.23 -29.18
N LYS A 88 -52.52 -6.14 -28.53
CA LYS A 88 -52.48 -4.79 -29.13
C LYS A 88 -51.39 -3.83 -28.63
N LEU A 89 -50.37 -4.21 -27.93
CA LEU A 89 -49.27 -3.26 -27.62
C LEU A 89 -48.19 -3.38 -28.69
N ASN A 90 -47.95 -2.25 -29.34
CA ASN A 90 -46.96 -2.14 -30.41
C ASN A 90 -45.56 -2.54 -29.87
N ARG A 91 -45.00 -3.67 -30.34
CA ARG A 91 -43.70 -4.20 -29.90
C ARG A 91 -42.54 -3.20 -29.97
N LYS A 92 -42.65 -2.20 -30.87
CA LYS A 92 -41.72 -1.09 -30.98
C LYS A 92 -41.82 -0.14 -29.77
N ALA A 93 -43.01 0.14 -29.28
CA ALA A 93 -43.24 1.01 -28.14
C ALA A 93 -42.68 0.42 -26.85
N VAL A 94 -42.87 -0.91 -26.58
CA VAL A 94 -42.34 -1.58 -25.40
C VAL A 94 -40.79 -1.59 -25.40
N LYS A 95 -40.18 -1.88 -26.56
CA LYS A 95 -38.71 -1.80 -26.69
C LYS A 95 -38.15 -0.40 -26.47
N ILE A 96 -38.83 0.63 -27.02
CA ILE A 96 -38.44 2.03 -26.86
C ILE A 96 -38.57 2.45 -25.38
N VAL A 97 -39.67 2.10 -24.72
CA VAL A 97 -39.86 2.42 -23.29
C VAL A 97 -38.81 1.73 -22.40
N SER A 98 -38.47 0.46 -22.67
CA SER A 98 -37.41 -0.26 -21.92
C SER A 98 -36.05 0.38 -22.12
N VAL A 99 -35.71 0.76 -23.35
CA VAL A 99 -34.39 1.44 -23.62
C VAL A 99 -34.37 2.82 -22.98
N VAL A 100 -35.48 3.60 -23.07
CA VAL A 100 -35.57 4.93 -22.44
C VAL A 100 -35.45 4.83 -20.92
N LEU A 101 -36.03 3.79 -20.29
CA LEU A 101 -35.95 3.60 -18.84
C LEU A 101 -34.53 3.22 -18.40
N VAL A 102 -33.83 2.37 -19.14
CA VAL A 102 -32.42 2.01 -18.89
C VAL A 102 -31.53 3.25 -19.05
N VAL A 103 -31.73 4.04 -20.12
CA VAL A 103 -30.97 5.26 -20.35
C VAL A 103 -31.27 6.31 -19.28
N ALA A 104 -32.52 6.45 -18.84
CA ALA A 104 -32.88 7.41 -17.79
C ALA A 104 -32.30 7.01 -16.42
N VAL A 105 -32.30 5.71 -16.09
CA VAL A 105 -31.68 5.21 -14.85
C VAL A 105 -30.16 5.36 -14.88
N THR A 106 -29.51 4.99 -15.99
CA THR A 106 -28.06 5.20 -16.15
C THR A 106 -27.68 6.67 -16.15
N ALA A 107 -28.42 7.54 -16.84
CA ALA A 107 -28.19 8.98 -16.81
C ALA A 107 -28.45 9.60 -15.42
N GLY A 108 -29.46 9.09 -14.69
CA GLY A 108 -29.72 9.49 -13.30
C GLY A 108 -28.59 9.09 -12.34
N LEU A 109 -28.07 7.87 -12.48
CA LEU A 109 -26.95 7.37 -11.68
C LEU A 109 -25.63 8.10 -12.00
N ILE A 110 -25.39 8.38 -13.29
CA ILE A 110 -24.24 9.19 -13.72
C ILE A 110 -24.36 10.60 -13.16
N LYS A 111 -25.53 11.23 -13.27
CA LYS A 111 -25.75 12.58 -12.73
C LYS A 111 -25.62 12.62 -11.20
N TRP A 112 -26.08 11.58 -10.50
CA TRP A 112 -25.95 11.49 -9.05
C TRP A 112 -24.49 11.27 -8.64
N GLY A 113 -23.72 10.44 -9.34
CA GLY A 113 -22.28 10.27 -9.14
C GLY A 113 -21.46 11.54 -9.42
N PHE A 114 -21.84 12.33 -10.40
CA PHE A 114 -21.18 13.62 -10.69
C PHE A 114 -21.54 14.76 -9.72
N VAL A 115 -22.69 14.72 -9.07
CA VAL A 115 -23.12 15.75 -8.10
C VAL A 115 -22.48 15.56 -6.73
N ALA A 116 -21.92 14.37 -6.45
CA ALA A 116 -21.32 14.02 -5.17
C ALA A 116 -19.77 14.13 -5.14
N GLN A 117 -19.12 14.56 -6.21
CA GLN A 117 -17.68 14.80 -6.20
C GLN A 117 -17.38 16.25 -5.85
N SER A 118 -16.58 16.46 -4.81
CA SER A 118 -15.96 17.77 -4.57
C SER A 118 -15.15 18.18 -5.80
N THR A 119 -15.01 19.48 -6.01
CA THR A 119 -14.23 20.00 -7.14
C THR A 119 -12.73 19.82 -6.94
N HIS A 120 -12.30 19.52 -5.69
CA HIS A 120 -10.90 19.36 -5.29
C HIS A 120 -10.60 17.88 -5.03
N VAL A 121 -9.64 17.34 -5.76
CA VAL A 121 -9.21 15.94 -5.65
C VAL A 121 -7.72 15.88 -5.37
N LEU A 122 -7.36 15.36 -4.20
CA LEU A 122 -5.96 15.15 -3.81
C LEU A 122 -5.57 13.68 -4.02
N LYS A 123 -4.51 13.45 -4.79
CA LYS A 123 -3.97 12.10 -5.02
C LYS A 123 -2.79 11.84 -4.10
N VAL A 124 -2.97 10.91 -3.18
CA VAL A 124 -1.95 10.51 -2.20
C VAL A 124 -1.46 9.09 -2.50
N TYR A 125 -0.14 8.91 -2.58
CA TYR A 125 0.48 7.62 -2.84
C TYR A 125 1.46 7.27 -1.73
N ASN A 126 1.16 6.23 -0.95
CA ASN A 126 1.84 5.85 0.28
C ASN A 126 2.25 4.37 0.24
N ALA A 127 3.05 3.93 1.20
CA ALA A 127 3.28 2.51 1.44
C ALA A 127 2.00 1.80 1.91
N GLY A 128 1.93 0.48 1.76
CA GLY A 128 0.83 -0.34 2.28
C GLY A 128 0.80 -0.32 3.81
N GLU A 129 -0.41 -0.34 4.39
CA GLU A 129 -0.65 -0.39 5.86
C GLU A 129 0.11 0.67 6.68
N TYR A 130 0.27 1.85 6.12
CA TYR A 130 1.16 2.90 6.62
C TYR A 130 0.42 4.19 6.95
N MET A 131 -0.89 4.09 7.22
CA MET A 131 -1.74 5.23 7.59
C MET A 131 -3.06 4.76 8.21
N ASP A 132 -3.50 5.43 9.27
CA ASP A 132 -4.89 5.35 9.75
C ASP A 132 -5.83 5.96 8.71
N LEU A 133 -6.58 5.10 8.04
CA LEU A 133 -7.45 5.52 6.93
C LEU A 133 -8.63 6.39 7.39
N SER A 134 -8.97 6.40 8.68
CA SER A 134 -10.02 7.28 9.21
C SER A 134 -9.62 8.76 9.11
N LEU A 135 -8.32 9.05 9.16
CA LEU A 135 -7.78 10.40 8.99
C LEU A 135 -8.05 10.97 7.60
N LEU A 136 -8.10 10.11 6.58
CA LEU A 136 -8.45 10.54 5.23
C LEU A 136 -9.90 11.02 5.16
N GLU A 137 -10.82 10.31 5.83
CA GLU A 137 -12.22 10.71 5.91
C GLU A 137 -12.41 12.00 6.73
N ASP A 138 -11.66 12.17 7.81
CA ASP A 138 -11.67 13.38 8.62
C ASP A 138 -11.18 14.57 7.80
N PHE A 139 -10.08 14.40 7.05
CA PHE A 139 -9.55 15.43 6.15
C PHE A 139 -10.54 15.79 5.04
N GLU A 140 -11.14 14.80 4.36
CA GLU A 140 -12.15 15.03 3.31
C GLU A 140 -13.33 15.87 3.82
N LYS A 141 -13.76 15.61 5.06
CA LYS A 141 -14.87 16.38 5.70
C LYS A 141 -14.46 17.79 6.07
N GLU A 142 -13.23 17.97 6.57
CA GLU A 142 -12.74 19.28 7.04
C GLU A 142 -12.44 20.23 5.89
N TYR A 143 -11.89 19.71 4.78
CA TYR A 143 -11.44 20.51 3.63
C TYR A 143 -12.36 20.43 2.41
N ASP A 144 -13.54 19.81 2.52
CA ASP A 144 -14.51 19.64 1.41
C ASP A 144 -13.85 19.14 0.12
N CYS A 145 -13.04 18.09 0.25
CA CYS A 145 -12.27 17.51 -0.84
C CYS A 145 -12.53 16.00 -0.98
N THR A 146 -11.93 15.39 -1.99
CA THR A 146 -11.88 13.93 -2.16
C THR A 146 -10.42 13.49 -2.25
N ILE A 147 -10.03 12.47 -1.45
CA ILE A 147 -8.71 11.86 -1.53
C ILE A 147 -8.75 10.60 -2.38
N VAL A 148 -7.93 10.54 -3.40
CA VAL A 148 -7.61 9.31 -4.12
C VAL A 148 -6.34 8.74 -3.48
N TYR A 149 -6.53 7.75 -2.60
CA TYR A 149 -5.45 7.11 -1.89
C TYR A 149 -5.05 5.81 -2.59
N GLU A 150 -3.78 5.70 -2.98
CA GLU A 150 -3.18 4.50 -3.54
C GLU A 150 -1.99 4.06 -2.69
N THR A 151 -1.65 2.76 -2.76
CA THR A 151 -0.50 2.21 -2.05
C THR A 151 0.51 1.56 -2.99
N PHE A 152 1.78 1.62 -2.62
CA PHE A 152 2.87 0.93 -3.29
C PHE A 152 3.49 -0.15 -2.39
N GLU A 153 4.06 -1.17 -3.00
CA GLU A 153 4.75 -2.26 -2.29
C GLU A 153 6.23 -1.91 -2.05
N SER A 154 6.83 -1.07 -2.92
CA SER A 154 8.20 -0.61 -2.77
C SER A 154 8.39 0.79 -3.35
N ASN A 155 9.41 1.51 -2.87
CA ASN A 155 9.80 2.81 -3.40
C ASN A 155 10.18 2.73 -4.89
N GLU A 156 10.74 1.62 -5.33
CA GLU A 156 11.12 1.35 -6.73
C GLU A 156 9.89 1.23 -7.63
N MET A 157 8.83 0.57 -7.16
CA MET A 157 7.54 0.50 -7.87
C MET A 157 6.88 1.88 -7.94
N MET A 158 6.88 2.63 -6.84
CA MET A 158 6.39 4.00 -6.81
C MET A 158 7.13 4.88 -7.83
N TYR A 159 8.46 4.83 -7.83
CA TYR A 159 9.29 5.56 -8.78
C TYR A 159 9.01 5.15 -10.24
N THR A 160 8.84 3.85 -10.50
CA THR A 160 8.54 3.34 -11.85
C THR A 160 7.22 3.90 -12.38
N LYS A 161 6.19 3.96 -11.54
CA LYS A 161 4.90 4.56 -11.90
C LYS A 161 5.05 6.06 -12.20
N LEU A 162 5.72 6.80 -11.31
CA LEU A 162 5.94 8.23 -11.47
C LEU A 162 6.73 8.53 -12.75
N SER A 163 7.81 7.78 -13.03
CA SER A 163 8.62 7.94 -14.23
C SER A 163 7.92 7.51 -15.52
N SER A 164 6.87 6.68 -15.43
CA SER A 164 6.02 6.31 -16.56
C SER A 164 4.98 7.37 -16.93
N GLY A 165 4.89 8.46 -16.14
CA GLY A 165 4.00 9.59 -16.40
C GLY A 165 2.69 9.55 -15.61
N GLU A 166 2.54 8.64 -14.64
CA GLU A 166 1.42 8.73 -13.68
C GLU A 166 1.64 9.92 -12.73
N THR A 167 0.55 10.62 -12.40
CA THR A 167 0.61 11.85 -11.58
C THR A 167 -0.03 11.65 -10.23
N TYR A 168 0.66 12.10 -9.20
CA TYR A 168 0.21 12.16 -7.81
C TYR A 168 0.49 13.54 -7.25
N ASP A 169 -0.22 13.95 -6.21
CA ASP A 169 -0.03 15.24 -5.56
C ASP A 169 0.94 15.10 -4.38
N VAL A 170 0.70 14.11 -3.50
CA VAL A 170 1.52 13.81 -2.34
C VAL A 170 2.06 12.39 -2.43
N LEU A 171 3.37 12.23 -2.18
CA LEU A 171 4.03 10.93 -2.01
C LEU A 171 4.58 10.82 -0.60
N ILE A 172 4.68 9.59 -0.08
CA ILE A 172 5.31 9.32 1.23
C ILE A 172 6.40 8.25 1.06
N PRO A 173 7.52 8.60 0.43
CA PRO A 173 8.65 7.70 0.22
C PRO A 173 9.69 7.77 1.34
N SER A 174 10.61 6.80 1.31
CA SER A 174 11.77 6.77 2.19
C SER A 174 12.87 7.77 1.75
N ASP A 175 13.72 8.11 2.68
CA ASP A 175 14.80 9.10 2.58
C ASP A 175 15.67 8.99 1.31
N TYR A 176 16.15 7.79 0.99
CA TYR A 176 16.99 7.56 -0.19
C TYR A 176 16.26 7.82 -1.51
N MET A 177 14.95 7.53 -1.53
CA MET A 177 14.11 7.79 -2.68
C MET A 177 13.79 9.30 -2.78
N ILE A 178 13.59 9.97 -1.64
CA ILE A 178 13.44 11.44 -1.62
C ILE A 178 14.67 12.12 -2.20
N GLU A 179 15.88 11.69 -1.79
CA GLU A 179 17.13 12.21 -2.35
C GLU A 179 17.19 12.05 -3.87
N ARG A 180 16.76 10.88 -4.38
CA ARG A 180 16.68 10.61 -5.81
C ARG A 180 15.67 11.52 -6.51
N LEU A 181 14.46 11.63 -5.97
CA LEU A 181 13.39 12.45 -6.54
C LEU A 181 13.76 13.94 -6.56
N ILE A 182 14.52 14.43 -5.57
CA ILE A 182 15.07 15.79 -5.55
C ILE A 182 16.10 15.97 -6.68
N LYS A 183 17.05 15.04 -6.81
CA LYS A 183 18.11 15.09 -7.85
C LYS A 183 17.53 15.04 -9.26
N GLU A 184 16.44 14.32 -9.46
CA GLU A 184 15.79 14.15 -10.76
C GLU A 184 14.65 15.19 -10.99
N GLU A 185 14.50 16.17 -10.09
CA GLU A 185 13.53 17.28 -10.18
C GLU A 185 12.04 16.86 -10.26
N TYR A 186 11.67 15.78 -9.57
CA TYR A 186 10.28 15.33 -9.47
C TYR A 186 9.48 16.07 -8.40
N LEU A 187 10.13 16.80 -7.50
CA LEU A 187 9.50 17.45 -6.35
C LEU A 187 9.49 18.97 -6.47
N GLN A 188 8.51 19.60 -5.84
CA GLN A 188 8.50 21.03 -5.59
C GLN A 188 8.80 21.35 -4.12
N ALA A 189 9.32 22.55 -3.87
CA ALA A 189 9.67 22.99 -2.53
C ALA A 189 8.39 23.22 -1.69
N LEU A 190 8.44 22.83 -0.42
CA LEU A 190 7.39 23.10 0.54
C LEU A 190 7.36 24.59 0.94
N ASP A 191 6.18 25.19 0.99
CA ASP A 191 5.99 26.48 1.68
C ASP A 191 5.66 26.22 3.16
N TRP A 192 6.67 26.30 4.00
CA TRP A 192 6.52 26.09 5.43
C TRP A 192 5.62 27.10 6.16
N LYS A 193 5.14 28.14 5.47
CA LYS A 193 4.14 29.07 6.04
C LYS A 193 2.75 28.43 6.01
N GLU A 194 2.52 27.57 5.02
CA GLU A 194 1.27 26.80 4.88
C GLU A 194 1.23 25.55 5.77
N ILE A 195 2.31 25.30 6.55
CA ILE A 195 2.45 24.15 7.46
C ILE A 195 2.71 24.67 8.89
N PRO A 196 1.72 25.29 9.57
CA PRO A 196 1.89 25.84 10.92
C PRO A 196 2.19 24.80 11.99
N ASN A 197 1.75 23.54 11.81
CA ASN A 197 1.99 22.43 12.73
C ASN A 197 3.45 21.93 12.72
N LYS A 198 4.34 22.45 11.85
CA LYS A 198 5.78 22.15 11.89
C LYS A 198 6.43 22.32 13.27
N LYS A 199 5.86 23.13 14.13
CA LYS A 199 6.29 23.33 15.53
C LYS A 199 6.18 22.07 16.39
N ASN A 200 5.32 21.13 15.97
CA ASN A 200 5.09 19.86 16.64
C ASN A 200 6.21 18.85 16.33
N LEU A 201 6.93 19.02 15.21
CA LEU A 201 7.98 18.11 14.79
C LEU A 201 9.16 18.08 15.77
N LEU A 202 9.76 16.90 15.94
CA LEU A 202 11.00 16.70 16.66
C LEU A 202 12.17 17.39 15.94
N ASN A 203 13.08 18.01 16.68
CA ASN A 203 14.25 18.65 16.08
C ASN A 203 15.19 17.61 15.41
N ASP A 204 15.29 16.42 16.00
CA ASP A 204 16.23 15.38 15.59
C ASP A 204 15.85 14.69 14.28
N VAL A 205 14.59 14.83 13.83
CA VAL A 205 14.14 14.29 12.53
C VAL A 205 14.25 15.33 11.41
N MET A 206 14.50 16.58 11.78
CA MET A 206 14.64 17.67 10.82
C MET A 206 16.06 17.79 10.30
N ASN A 207 16.22 18.42 9.13
CA ASN A 207 17.50 18.77 8.53
C ASN A 207 18.43 17.56 8.29
N GLN A 208 17.85 16.45 7.84
CA GLN A 208 18.60 15.25 7.50
C GLN A 208 19.36 15.42 6.17
N SER A 209 20.38 14.59 5.95
CA SER A 209 21.29 14.70 4.80
C SER A 209 20.63 14.52 3.43
N TYR A 210 19.52 13.80 3.35
CA TYR A 210 18.79 13.58 2.11
C TYR A 210 18.02 14.82 1.62
N ASP A 211 17.65 15.73 2.56
CA ASP A 211 16.99 17.01 2.24
C ASP A 211 17.43 18.11 3.23
N PRO A 212 18.65 18.69 3.08
CA PRO A 212 19.14 19.71 3.97
C PRO A 212 18.22 20.93 4.03
N GLY A 213 17.80 21.27 5.25
CA GLY A 213 16.86 22.38 5.52
C GLY A 213 15.39 22.02 5.31
N ASN A 214 15.06 20.77 5.06
CA ASN A 214 13.69 20.29 4.79
C ASN A 214 13.00 21.14 3.72
N ARG A 215 13.68 21.31 2.60
CA ARG A 215 13.18 22.14 1.51
C ARG A 215 12.03 21.46 0.76
N TYR A 216 12.06 20.14 0.66
CA TYR A 216 11.14 19.35 -0.16
C TYR A 216 10.30 18.36 0.64
N SER A 217 10.71 18.04 1.87
CA SER A 217 10.13 16.95 2.65
C SER A 217 9.70 17.37 4.05
N CYS A 218 8.55 16.85 4.49
CA CYS A 218 8.06 16.94 5.86
C CYS A 218 8.14 15.54 6.50
N PRO A 219 8.92 15.35 7.57
CA PRO A 219 9.06 14.05 8.22
C PRO A 219 7.70 13.46 8.65
N TYR A 220 7.52 12.16 8.41
CA TYR A 220 6.29 11.43 8.68
C TYR A 220 6.48 10.38 9.78
N PHE A 221 7.26 9.34 9.49
CA PHE A 221 7.69 8.34 10.45
C PHE A 221 9.20 8.12 10.37
N TRP A 222 9.76 7.48 11.38
CA TRP A 222 11.14 7.01 11.38
C TRP A 222 11.25 5.72 12.17
N GLY A 223 12.31 4.98 11.94
CA GLY A 223 12.55 3.75 12.67
C GLY A 223 13.97 3.22 12.47
N THR A 224 14.18 2.04 12.99
CA THR A 224 15.42 1.28 12.88
C THR A 224 15.12 -0.14 12.40
N VAL A 225 16.15 -0.81 11.89
CA VAL A 225 16.14 -2.25 11.64
C VAL A 225 16.84 -2.94 12.80
N GLY A 226 16.32 -4.06 13.24
CA GLY A 226 16.95 -4.82 14.31
C GLY A 226 16.61 -6.31 14.27
N ILE A 227 16.94 -7.00 15.32
CA ILE A 227 16.69 -8.43 15.48
C ILE A 227 15.57 -8.63 16.49
N LEU A 228 14.46 -9.19 16.04
CA LEU A 228 13.41 -9.78 16.88
C LEU A 228 13.81 -11.20 17.22
N TYR A 229 13.66 -11.61 18.46
CA TYR A 229 14.06 -12.93 18.93
C TYR A 229 13.09 -13.54 19.93
N ASP A 230 12.98 -14.86 19.92
CA ASP A 230 12.20 -15.61 20.90
C ASP A 230 13.05 -15.88 22.16
N LYS A 231 12.70 -15.23 23.28
CA LYS A 231 13.35 -15.36 24.60
C LYS A 231 13.35 -16.79 25.15
N THR A 232 12.45 -17.65 24.65
CA THR A 232 12.37 -19.04 25.11
C THR A 232 13.32 -19.98 24.37
N VAL A 233 13.86 -19.51 23.23
CA VAL A 233 14.73 -20.30 22.33
C VAL A 233 16.14 -19.72 22.23
N VAL A 234 16.25 -18.39 22.20
CA VAL A 234 17.53 -17.69 22.03
C VAL A 234 18.17 -17.42 23.39
N ASP A 235 19.44 -17.85 23.55
CA ASP A 235 20.18 -17.54 24.74
C ASP A 235 20.58 -16.07 24.80
N GLU A 236 20.32 -15.42 25.91
CA GLU A 236 20.66 -14.00 26.13
C GLU A 236 22.17 -13.74 25.92
N ALA A 237 23.02 -14.73 26.23
CA ALA A 237 24.46 -14.64 26.02
C ALA A 237 24.87 -14.54 24.55
N ASP A 238 24.04 -15.02 23.63
CA ASP A 238 24.30 -14.98 22.18
C ASP A 238 23.95 -13.61 21.58
N LEU A 239 23.11 -12.77 22.23
CA LEU A 239 22.72 -11.45 21.76
C LEU A 239 23.90 -10.49 21.57
N LYS A 240 25.00 -10.69 22.35
CA LYS A 240 26.24 -9.91 22.21
C LYS A 240 26.93 -10.06 20.85
N ASP A 241 26.60 -11.12 20.08
CA ASP A 241 27.16 -11.34 18.77
C ASP A 241 26.57 -10.32 17.74
N GLY A 242 25.49 -9.62 18.12
CA GLY A 242 24.86 -8.59 17.31
C GLY A 242 24.40 -9.16 15.97
N TRP A 243 24.78 -8.52 14.86
CA TRP A 243 24.41 -9.01 13.52
C TRP A 243 25.00 -10.39 13.20
N ASN A 244 26.13 -10.78 13.83
CA ASN A 244 26.70 -12.10 13.64
C ASN A 244 25.87 -13.23 14.30
N LEU A 245 24.88 -12.90 15.14
CA LEU A 245 23.88 -13.83 15.63
C LEU A 245 23.15 -14.55 14.49
N LEU A 246 22.94 -13.86 13.37
CA LEU A 246 22.32 -14.40 12.14
C LEU A 246 23.20 -15.45 11.44
N CYS A 247 24.47 -15.59 11.84
CA CYS A 247 25.41 -16.61 11.38
C CYS A 247 25.70 -17.70 12.45
N ASN A 248 25.03 -17.66 13.61
CA ASN A 248 25.24 -18.62 14.66
C ASN A 248 24.60 -19.97 14.29
N PRO A 249 25.39 -21.06 14.12
CA PRO A 249 24.91 -22.38 13.67
C PRO A 249 23.79 -22.98 14.55
N LYS A 250 23.69 -22.55 15.81
CA LYS A 250 22.64 -22.94 16.75
C LYS A 250 21.23 -22.63 16.22
N TYR A 251 21.10 -21.57 15.43
CA TYR A 251 19.82 -21.10 14.92
C TYR A 251 19.63 -21.41 13.42
N LYS A 252 20.41 -22.34 12.86
CA LYS A 252 20.28 -22.76 11.47
C LYS A 252 18.84 -23.18 11.12
N GLY A 253 18.30 -22.66 10.02
CA GLY A 253 16.94 -22.90 9.57
C GLY A 253 15.85 -22.21 10.42
N ASN A 254 16.25 -21.41 11.43
CA ASN A 254 15.35 -20.72 12.37
C ASN A 254 15.40 -19.20 12.27
N ILE A 255 15.66 -18.68 11.07
CA ILE A 255 15.89 -17.26 10.82
C ILE A 255 14.97 -16.77 9.70
N TYR A 256 14.32 -15.64 9.92
CA TYR A 256 13.76 -14.79 8.86
C TYR A 256 14.72 -13.63 8.57
N MET A 257 15.15 -13.53 7.31
CA MET A 257 15.81 -12.33 6.78
C MET A 257 14.75 -11.46 6.09
N TYR A 258 14.89 -10.15 6.20
CA TYR A 258 13.99 -9.25 5.48
C TYR A 258 14.32 -9.25 3.98
N ASP A 259 13.29 -9.34 3.13
CA ASP A 259 13.44 -9.35 1.67
C ASP A 259 13.68 -7.93 1.13
N SER A 260 14.78 -7.35 1.55
CA SER A 260 15.27 -6.02 1.15
C SER A 260 16.76 -6.08 0.87
N GLU A 261 17.15 -5.73 -0.34
CA GLU A 261 18.57 -5.67 -0.73
C GLU A 261 19.34 -4.65 0.13
N ARG A 262 18.76 -3.48 0.38
CA ARG A 262 19.40 -2.43 1.18
C ARG A 262 19.65 -2.86 2.62
N ASP A 263 18.64 -3.43 3.26
CA ASP A 263 18.77 -3.83 4.67
C ASP A 263 19.67 -5.04 4.81
N SER A 264 19.64 -5.98 3.86
CA SER A 264 20.56 -7.11 3.83
C SER A 264 22.02 -6.65 3.72
N PHE A 265 22.32 -5.72 2.80
CA PHE A 265 23.67 -5.14 2.70
C PHE A 265 24.05 -4.32 3.93
N MET A 266 23.12 -3.55 4.52
CA MET A 266 23.38 -2.85 5.79
C MET A 266 23.79 -3.81 6.89
N ILE A 267 23.07 -4.92 7.05
CA ILE A 267 23.37 -5.95 8.05
C ILE A 267 24.79 -6.50 7.86
N ALA A 268 25.12 -6.92 6.63
CA ALA A 268 26.44 -7.48 6.33
C ALA A 268 27.56 -6.48 6.54
N LEU A 269 27.41 -5.23 6.06
CA LEU A 269 28.39 -4.17 6.26
C LEU A 269 28.59 -3.87 7.75
N LYS A 270 27.52 -3.80 8.53
CA LYS A 270 27.61 -3.59 9.98
C LYS A 270 28.23 -4.78 10.71
N ALA A 271 27.90 -6.01 10.33
CA ALA A 271 28.53 -7.23 10.86
C ALA A 271 30.04 -7.23 10.63
N LEU A 272 30.49 -6.70 9.50
CA LEU A 272 31.90 -6.57 9.12
C LEU A 272 32.59 -5.32 9.70
N GLY A 273 31.83 -4.41 10.32
CA GLY A 273 32.34 -3.18 10.92
C GLY A 273 32.51 -2.01 9.93
N TYR A 274 31.87 -2.11 8.75
CA TYR A 274 31.92 -1.08 7.72
C TYR A 274 30.78 -0.06 7.86
N SER A 275 30.91 1.06 7.13
CA SER A 275 29.81 2.01 6.97
C SER A 275 28.73 1.42 6.08
N MET A 276 27.46 1.52 6.49
CA MET A 276 26.34 1.12 5.63
C MET A 276 26.22 2.00 4.34
N ASN A 277 26.85 3.17 4.33
CA ASN A 277 26.87 4.10 3.21
C ASN A 277 28.23 4.07 2.46
N THR A 278 28.98 2.99 2.59
CA THR A 278 30.26 2.86 1.87
C THR A 278 30.03 2.82 0.36
N THR A 279 30.99 3.42 -0.36
CA THR A 279 31.09 3.31 -1.83
C THR A 279 32.34 2.53 -2.24
N ASN A 280 33.03 1.91 -1.28
CA ASN A 280 34.22 1.11 -1.53
C ASN A 280 33.78 -0.28 -2.07
N GLU A 281 34.15 -0.55 -3.32
CA GLU A 281 33.79 -1.79 -3.99
C GLU A 281 34.27 -3.06 -3.23
N SER A 282 35.47 -3.00 -2.59
CA SER A 282 35.96 -4.15 -1.81
C SER A 282 35.10 -4.44 -0.58
N GLU A 283 34.66 -3.41 0.14
CA GLU A 283 33.79 -3.57 1.30
C GLU A 283 32.39 -4.09 0.90
N ILE A 284 31.89 -3.64 -0.26
CA ILE A 284 30.63 -4.12 -0.83
C ILE A 284 30.74 -5.59 -1.24
N GLU A 285 31.86 -5.97 -1.88
CA GLU A 285 32.12 -7.38 -2.27
C GLU A 285 32.25 -8.29 -1.05
N GLU A 286 32.94 -7.85 0.02
CA GLU A 286 33.02 -8.60 1.28
C GLU A 286 31.64 -8.77 1.93
N ALA A 287 30.80 -7.73 1.90
CA ALA A 287 29.43 -7.79 2.40
C ALA A 287 28.56 -8.75 1.56
N TYR A 288 28.71 -8.73 0.25
CA TYR A 288 28.05 -9.68 -0.63
C TYR A 288 28.45 -11.12 -0.32
N GLN A 289 29.75 -11.38 -0.14
CA GLN A 289 30.23 -12.71 0.22
C GLN A 289 29.70 -13.16 1.59
N TRP A 290 29.64 -12.26 2.59
CA TRP A 290 29.04 -12.52 3.88
C TRP A 290 27.58 -12.97 3.77
N LEU A 291 26.79 -12.31 2.92
CA LEU A 291 25.38 -12.66 2.66
C LEU A 291 25.23 -14.03 1.98
N ILE A 292 26.11 -14.34 1.02
CA ILE A 292 26.13 -15.65 0.36
C ILE A 292 26.46 -16.76 1.38
N ASP A 293 27.50 -16.56 2.18
CA ASP A 293 27.92 -17.53 3.20
C ASP A 293 26.83 -17.73 4.27
N GLN A 294 26.17 -16.65 4.70
CA GLN A 294 25.06 -16.69 5.64
C GLN A 294 23.88 -17.48 5.04
N ARG A 295 23.48 -17.19 3.83
CA ARG A 295 22.40 -17.90 3.13
C ARG A 295 22.71 -19.40 3.02
N ASP A 296 23.89 -19.76 2.55
CA ASP A 296 24.26 -21.13 2.25
C ASP A 296 24.49 -21.97 3.53
N THR A 297 24.92 -21.34 4.62
CA THR A 297 25.18 -22.01 5.89
C THR A 297 23.99 -22.04 6.82
N MET A 298 23.19 -20.97 6.86
CA MET A 298 22.14 -20.78 7.85
C MET A 298 20.73 -21.14 7.34
N ASP A 299 20.55 -21.24 6.03
CA ASP A 299 19.25 -21.56 5.39
C ASP A 299 18.10 -20.66 5.88
N PRO A 300 18.25 -19.33 5.80
CA PRO A 300 17.22 -18.41 6.22
C PRO A 300 16.04 -18.40 5.23
N ILE A 301 14.87 -17.98 5.72
CA ILE A 301 13.73 -17.64 4.87
C ILE A 301 13.73 -16.12 4.68
N TYR A 302 13.67 -15.66 3.44
CA TYR A 302 13.44 -14.24 3.13
C TYR A 302 11.95 -13.96 3.15
N ALA A 303 11.55 -12.95 3.93
CA ALA A 303 10.15 -12.60 4.17
C ALA A 303 9.97 -11.08 4.09
N GLY A 304 8.82 -10.66 3.59
CA GLY A 304 8.34 -9.29 3.68
C GLY A 304 7.45 -9.11 4.92
N ASP A 305 6.32 -8.43 4.76
CA ASP A 305 5.38 -8.16 5.86
C ASP A 305 4.76 -9.44 6.46
N ASP A 306 4.81 -10.56 5.75
CA ASP A 306 4.40 -11.87 6.25
C ASP A 306 5.25 -12.38 7.43
N VAL A 307 6.42 -11.78 7.68
CA VAL A 307 7.23 -12.03 8.88
C VAL A 307 6.45 -11.74 10.16
N ILE A 308 5.54 -10.76 10.14
CA ILE A 308 4.75 -10.34 11.30
C ILE A 308 3.91 -11.51 11.83
N ASP A 309 3.01 -12.04 11.03
CA ASP A 309 2.13 -13.16 11.42
C ASP A 309 2.92 -14.42 11.75
N ASN A 310 4.02 -14.67 11.02
CA ASN A 310 4.87 -15.81 11.24
C ASN A 310 5.59 -15.75 12.59
N MET A 311 6.08 -14.58 13.00
CA MET A 311 6.75 -14.41 14.29
C MET A 311 5.76 -14.39 15.45
N ILE A 312 4.59 -13.79 15.32
CA ILE A 312 3.51 -13.88 16.30
C ILE A 312 3.17 -15.35 16.59
N SER A 313 3.15 -16.19 15.56
CA SER A 313 2.88 -17.62 15.67
C SER A 313 4.06 -18.45 16.24
N GLY A 314 5.23 -17.85 16.47
CA GLY A 314 6.41 -18.53 17.02
C GLY A 314 7.09 -19.49 16.04
N ASN A 315 7.02 -19.22 14.74
CA ASN A 315 7.52 -20.13 13.70
C ASN A 315 9.06 -20.20 13.61
N LYS A 316 9.78 -19.16 14.07
CA LYS A 316 11.24 -19.08 14.04
C LYS A 316 11.79 -18.44 15.31
N ALA A 317 13.08 -18.64 15.56
CA ALA A 317 13.77 -18.10 16.72
C ALA A 317 14.22 -16.64 16.52
N LEU A 318 14.57 -16.26 15.29
CA LEU A 318 15.15 -14.95 14.94
C LEU A 318 14.46 -14.38 13.70
N ALA A 319 14.26 -13.08 13.70
CA ALA A 319 13.82 -12.35 12.51
C ALA A 319 14.47 -10.96 12.43
N VAL A 320 14.85 -10.56 11.24
CA VAL A 320 15.19 -9.16 10.94
C VAL A 320 13.89 -8.44 10.64
N VAL A 321 13.59 -7.39 11.41
CA VAL A 321 12.34 -6.62 11.28
C VAL A 321 12.58 -5.13 11.54
N TYR A 322 11.65 -4.31 11.12
CA TYR A 322 11.61 -2.89 11.50
C TYR A 322 11.09 -2.72 12.94
N SER A 323 11.50 -1.64 13.58
CA SER A 323 11.16 -1.35 14.98
C SER A 323 9.65 -1.23 15.25
N GLY A 324 8.87 -0.71 14.28
CA GLY A 324 7.41 -0.63 14.37
C GLY A 324 6.77 -2.02 14.38
N ASP A 325 7.14 -2.86 13.41
CA ASP A 325 6.66 -4.25 13.33
C ASP A 325 7.03 -5.04 14.58
N ALA A 326 8.27 -4.84 15.09
CA ALA A 326 8.71 -5.47 16.33
C ALA A 326 7.81 -5.10 17.51
N SER A 327 7.44 -3.83 17.65
CA SER A 327 6.56 -3.37 18.72
C SER A 327 5.19 -4.03 18.65
N TYR A 328 4.61 -4.11 17.46
CA TYR A 328 3.33 -4.78 17.24
C TYR A 328 3.43 -6.29 17.54
N ILE A 329 4.45 -6.97 17.00
CA ILE A 329 4.66 -8.40 17.21
C ILE A 329 4.82 -8.73 18.70
N ILE A 330 5.57 -7.93 19.46
CA ILE A 330 5.79 -8.12 20.90
C ILE A 330 4.49 -7.92 21.68
N SER A 331 3.62 -7.00 21.26
CA SER A 331 2.32 -6.80 21.90
C SER A 331 1.40 -8.02 21.77
N GLU A 332 1.50 -8.75 20.65
CA GLU A 332 0.72 -9.95 20.38
C GLU A 332 1.38 -11.23 20.95
N ASN A 333 2.73 -11.28 21.03
CA ASN A 333 3.45 -12.41 21.58
C ASN A 333 4.55 -11.95 22.57
N PRO A 334 4.25 -11.95 23.88
CA PRO A 334 5.17 -11.47 24.92
C PRO A 334 6.41 -12.35 25.14
N ASN A 335 6.52 -13.51 24.48
CA ASN A 335 7.74 -14.32 24.50
C ASN A 335 8.84 -13.74 23.60
N LEU A 336 8.48 -12.83 22.70
CA LEU A 336 9.41 -12.18 21.80
C LEU A 336 9.99 -10.91 22.43
N ASP A 337 11.15 -10.50 21.95
CA ASP A 337 11.79 -9.26 22.30
C ASP A 337 12.64 -8.75 21.12
N TYR A 338 13.02 -7.48 21.14
CA TYR A 338 13.73 -6.84 20.05
C TYR A 338 14.96 -6.11 20.55
N PHE A 339 16.03 -6.16 19.78
CA PHE A 339 17.21 -5.35 20.06
C PHE A 339 17.87 -4.82 18.79
N THR A 340 18.52 -3.70 18.94
CA THR A 340 19.37 -3.11 17.91
C THR A 340 20.83 -3.48 18.23
N PRO A 341 21.54 -4.19 17.33
CA PRO A 341 22.93 -4.57 17.54
C PRO A 341 23.87 -3.38 17.78
N GLU A 342 24.86 -3.55 18.68
CA GLU A 342 25.85 -2.50 19.01
C GLU A 342 26.72 -2.09 17.83
N GLN A 343 26.86 -2.94 16.80
CA GLN A 343 27.54 -2.59 15.54
C GLN A 343 26.84 -1.44 14.78
N GLY A 344 25.66 -1.03 15.25
CA GLY A 344 24.82 -0.02 14.63
C GLY A 344 23.87 -0.58 13.58
N THR A 345 22.91 0.23 13.17
CA THR A 345 21.87 -0.14 12.24
C THR A 345 21.51 1.01 11.31
N ASN A 346 20.61 0.73 10.37
CA ASN A 346 19.91 1.74 9.59
C ASN A 346 18.90 2.50 10.47
N ARG A 347 19.00 3.82 10.48
CA ARG A 347 17.95 4.71 10.95
C ARG A 347 17.34 5.37 9.71
N TRP A 348 16.16 4.92 9.33
CA TRP A 348 15.48 5.40 8.15
C TRP A 348 14.41 6.44 8.49
N TYR A 349 14.09 7.26 7.52
CA TYR A 349 13.05 8.27 7.59
C TYR A 349 12.15 8.18 6.38
N ASP A 350 10.85 8.23 6.63
CA ASP A 350 9.87 8.45 5.59
C ASP A 350 9.29 9.84 5.74
N ALA A 351 9.03 10.50 4.63
CA ALA A 351 8.54 11.86 4.66
C ALA A 351 7.52 12.14 3.55
N MET A 352 6.61 13.04 3.85
CA MET A 352 5.64 13.55 2.89
C MET A 352 6.29 14.57 1.98
N VAL A 353 6.12 14.40 0.68
CA VAL A 353 6.66 15.29 -0.36
C VAL A 353 5.55 15.65 -1.35
N ILE A 354 5.63 16.85 -1.94
CA ILE A 354 4.71 17.30 -2.98
C ILE A 354 5.39 17.16 -4.33
N THR A 355 4.73 16.52 -5.28
CA THR A 355 5.27 16.34 -6.63
C THR A 355 5.30 17.65 -7.41
N LYS A 356 6.20 17.75 -8.39
CA LYS A 356 6.31 18.93 -9.27
C LYS A 356 5.02 19.22 -10.05
N ASP A 357 4.32 18.16 -10.45
CA ASP A 357 3.11 18.22 -11.27
C ASP A 357 1.82 18.20 -10.41
N CYS A 358 1.92 18.46 -9.10
CA CYS A 358 0.79 18.54 -8.19
C CYS A 358 -0.22 19.59 -8.68
N SER A 359 -1.48 19.19 -8.84
CA SER A 359 -2.56 20.06 -9.28
C SER A 359 -3.22 20.84 -8.15
N GLU A 360 -3.18 20.33 -6.91
CA GLU A 360 -3.83 20.85 -5.72
C GLU A 360 -2.80 21.25 -4.66
N VAL A 361 -1.85 22.14 -5.02
CA VAL A 361 -0.69 22.49 -4.18
C VAL A 361 -1.09 23.00 -2.78
N GLN A 362 -2.13 23.84 -2.70
CA GLN A 362 -2.62 24.35 -1.41
C GLN A 362 -3.16 23.19 -0.55
N LEU A 363 -4.02 22.35 -1.13
CA LEU A 363 -4.61 21.22 -0.43
C LEU A 363 -3.55 20.18 0.00
N ALA A 364 -2.48 20.03 -0.79
CA ALA A 364 -1.34 19.17 -0.44
C ALA A 364 -0.59 19.68 0.80
N HIS A 365 -0.41 21.00 0.94
CA HIS A 365 0.18 21.58 2.14
C HIS A 365 -0.75 21.44 3.36
N GLU A 366 -2.05 21.66 3.18
CA GLU A 366 -3.06 21.44 4.22
C GLU A 366 -3.10 19.98 4.67
N PHE A 367 -2.95 19.02 3.74
CA PHE A 367 -2.85 17.61 4.07
C PHE A 367 -1.60 17.30 4.91
N ILE A 368 -0.45 17.84 4.52
CA ILE A 368 0.80 17.68 5.29
C ILE A 368 0.64 18.29 6.70
N ASP A 369 0.07 19.49 6.79
CA ASP A 369 -0.16 20.15 8.08
C ASP A 369 -1.12 19.36 8.98
N PHE A 370 -2.21 18.85 8.41
CA PHE A 370 -3.18 18.02 9.09
C PHE A 370 -2.55 16.72 9.63
N MET A 371 -1.71 16.03 8.84
CA MET A 371 -1.08 14.77 9.23
C MET A 371 -0.08 14.92 10.38
N ILE A 372 0.59 16.08 10.51
CA ILE A 372 1.50 16.38 11.61
C ILE A 372 0.84 17.17 12.76
N SER A 373 -0.50 17.30 12.77
CA SER A 373 -1.23 17.77 13.93
C SER A 373 -1.13 16.74 15.07
N ASP A 374 -1.19 17.20 16.31
CA ASP A 374 -1.09 16.31 17.48
C ASP A 374 -2.12 15.18 17.45
N LYS A 375 -3.38 15.48 17.06
CA LYS A 375 -4.47 14.51 16.96
C LYS A 375 -4.18 13.45 15.88
N SER A 376 -3.85 13.90 14.66
CA SER A 376 -3.64 13.01 13.53
C SER A 376 -2.38 12.16 13.71
N ALA A 377 -1.30 12.75 14.21
CA ALA A 377 -0.06 12.03 14.46
C ALA A 377 -0.23 10.96 15.55
N LEU A 378 -1.01 11.23 16.61
CA LEU A 378 -1.29 10.24 17.65
C LEU A 378 -2.10 9.07 17.08
N SER A 379 -3.26 9.35 16.45
CA SER A 379 -4.12 8.33 15.83
C SER A 379 -3.34 7.45 14.85
N ASN A 380 -2.53 8.09 14.01
CA ASN A 380 -1.73 7.40 13.00
C ASN A 380 -0.63 6.52 13.62
N THR A 381 -0.03 6.97 14.72
CA THR A 381 0.99 6.20 15.45
C THR A 381 0.40 4.99 16.17
N GLU A 382 -0.78 5.16 16.76
CA GLU A 382 -1.51 4.07 17.44
C GLU A 382 -1.93 2.97 16.44
N GLU A 383 -2.36 3.35 15.23
CA GLU A 383 -2.78 2.40 14.19
C GLU A 383 -1.59 1.70 13.52
N VAL A 384 -0.54 2.46 13.19
CA VAL A 384 0.58 1.97 12.37
C VAL A 384 1.71 1.35 13.23
N GLY A 385 1.87 1.79 14.48
CA GLY A 385 2.88 1.28 15.41
C GLY A 385 4.30 1.84 15.20
N TYR A 386 4.53 2.69 14.19
CA TYR A 386 5.86 3.28 13.95
C TYR A 386 6.11 4.54 14.77
N THR A 387 7.39 4.86 14.96
CA THR A 387 7.80 6.01 15.77
C THR A 387 7.45 7.32 15.08
N SER A 388 6.61 8.10 15.74
CA SER A 388 6.18 9.40 15.24
C SER A 388 7.32 10.40 15.18
N THR A 389 7.20 11.32 14.23
CA THR A 389 8.03 12.53 14.14
C THR A 389 7.48 13.70 14.96
N VAL A 390 6.29 13.54 15.56
CA VAL A 390 5.59 14.56 16.35
C VAL A 390 5.79 14.33 17.86
N LYS A 391 6.10 15.37 18.59
CA LYS A 391 6.52 15.33 20.01
C LYS A 391 5.50 14.69 20.96
N LEU A 392 4.21 15.01 20.81
CA LEU A 392 3.17 14.52 21.73
C LEU A 392 2.84 13.05 21.55
N SER A 393 2.93 12.53 20.32
CA SER A 393 2.67 11.11 20.06
C SER A 393 3.72 10.18 20.64
N LEU A 394 4.93 10.67 20.96
CA LEU A 394 5.97 9.89 21.64
C LEU A 394 5.70 9.69 23.14
N ILE A 395 4.96 10.58 23.77
CA ILE A 395 4.70 10.51 25.22
C ILE A 395 3.71 9.39 25.53
N HIS A 396 2.78 9.09 24.63
CA HIS A 396 1.75 8.06 24.82
C HIS A 396 2.21 6.63 24.52
N ILE A 397 3.34 6.46 23.83
CA ILE A 397 3.91 5.12 23.57
C ILE A 397 4.77 4.62 24.76
N SER A 398 5.15 5.52 25.68
CA SER A 398 6.00 5.20 26.84
C SER A 398 5.22 4.93 28.15
N GLU A 399 3.90 5.01 28.13
CA GLU A 399 3.00 4.61 29.23
C GLU A 399 2.30 3.26 28.94
#